data_6186f50a2e865d81ae1f0a52d86365cf
#
_entry.id   6186f50a2e865d81ae1f0a52d86365cf
#
_cell.length_a   1.000
_cell.length_b   1.000
_cell.length_c   1.000
_cell.angle_alpha   90.00
_cell.angle_beta   90.00
_cell.angle_gamma   90.00
#
_symmetry.space_group_name_H-M   'P 1'
#
loop_
_entity.id
_entity.type
_entity.pdbx_description
1 polymer ?
#
loop_
_entity_poly.entity_id
_entity_poly.type
_entity_poly.pdbx_seq_one_letter_code
_entity_poly.pdbx_strand_id
1 'polypeptide(L)'
;HPVISEIVFKGNKKIRNNELRENIIIKPGDIFIESNVLLDERSLRDLYIKKGFMNATITNSFVESEDGIKVIYFINEGASTVISEVRFEGNVVVSDKTLKGKISSKEVGFLKDGAFQKTAIEADKQAIINYYMTRGYIDARIVDVLQDSYFNAEKERTEVIITFIIQEGAQYTFNGLTITGNEIFTTEKLESFMKLKKGAVFN
;
A
#
# COMPACT_ATOMS: atom_id res chain seq x y z
N HIS A 1 14.93 -1.58 -39.05
CA HIS A 1 14.15 -2.10 -37.94
C HIS A 1 12.74 -1.56 -38.05
N PRO A 2 11.70 -2.39 -37.87
CA PRO A 2 10.32 -1.92 -37.92
C PRO A 2 10.06 -0.92 -36.78
N VAL A 3 9.28 0.13 -37.08
CA VAL A 3 8.88 1.15 -36.11
C VAL A 3 7.45 0.92 -35.64
N ILE A 4 7.12 1.36 -34.44
CA ILE A 4 5.76 1.31 -33.90
C ILE A 4 4.94 2.41 -34.60
N SER A 5 3.91 2.03 -35.36
CA SER A 5 3.01 2.98 -36.02
C SER A 5 1.86 3.42 -35.11
N GLU A 6 1.32 2.50 -34.29
CA GLU A 6 0.16 2.78 -33.46
C GLU A 6 0.16 1.90 -32.18
N ILE A 7 -0.38 2.45 -31.09
CA ILE A 7 -0.63 1.70 -29.84
C ILE A 7 -2.11 1.80 -29.50
N VAL A 8 -2.77 0.65 -29.34
CA VAL A 8 -4.19 0.52 -29.08
C VAL A 8 -4.44 -0.25 -27.79
N PHE A 9 -5.35 0.23 -26.98
CA PHE A 9 -5.87 -0.47 -25.79
C PHE A 9 -7.30 -0.93 -26.07
N LYS A 10 -7.62 -2.17 -25.74
CA LYS A 10 -8.95 -2.75 -25.89
C LYS A 10 -9.40 -3.41 -24.59
N GLY A 11 -10.65 -3.17 -24.18
CA GLY A 11 -11.26 -3.78 -23.00
C GLY A 11 -11.12 -2.94 -21.70
N ASN A 12 -10.37 -1.86 -21.72
CA ASN A 12 -10.27 -0.93 -20.60
C ASN A 12 -11.54 -0.06 -20.49
N LYS A 13 -12.31 -0.26 -19.45
CA LYS A 13 -13.54 0.48 -19.15
C LYS A 13 -13.37 1.44 -17.98
N LYS A 14 -12.55 1.08 -17.01
CA LYS A 14 -12.35 1.80 -15.74
C LYS A 14 -11.14 2.73 -15.77
N ILE A 15 -10.07 2.34 -16.48
CA ILE A 15 -8.88 3.18 -16.63
C ILE A 15 -8.85 3.75 -18.06
N ARG A 16 -8.69 5.07 -18.15
CA ARG A 16 -8.71 5.79 -19.43
C ARG A 16 -7.43 5.56 -20.23
N ASN A 17 -7.50 5.64 -21.56
CA ASN A 17 -6.35 5.47 -22.45
C ASN A 17 -5.17 6.40 -22.12
N ASN A 18 -5.44 7.64 -21.70
CA ASN A 18 -4.36 8.57 -21.35
C ASN A 18 -3.54 8.07 -20.16
N GLU A 19 -4.20 7.58 -19.11
CA GLU A 19 -3.54 7.01 -17.95
C GLU A 19 -2.77 5.73 -18.28
N LEU A 20 -3.30 4.88 -19.16
CA LEU A 20 -2.59 3.71 -19.66
C LEU A 20 -1.33 4.11 -20.43
N ARG A 21 -1.42 5.13 -21.30
CA ARG A 21 -0.28 5.65 -22.07
C ARG A 21 0.84 6.20 -21.19
N GLU A 22 0.51 6.81 -20.07
CA GLU A 22 1.50 7.33 -19.10
C GLU A 22 2.26 6.22 -18.37
N ASN A 23 1.72 4.99 -18.36
CA ASN A 23 2.29 3.83 -17.68
C ASN A 23 2.98 2.82 -18.60
N ILE A 24 3.19 3.16 -19.87
CA ILE A 24 3.96 2.37 -20.82
C ILE A 24 5.20 3.11 -21.30
N ILE A 25 6.21 2.34 -21.71
CA ILE A 25 7.51 2.88 -22.18
C ILE A 25 7.44 3.18 -23.66
N ILE A 26 6.84 2.29 -24.48
CA ILE A 26 6.82 2.41 -25.92
C ILE A 26 5.95 3.58 -26.40
N LYS A 27 6.35 4.18 -27.52
CA LYS A 27 5.62 5.29 -28.17
C LYS A 27 5.56 5.06 -29.68
N PRO A 28 4.54 5.62 -30.38
CA PRO A 28 4.56 5.67 -31.82
C PRO A 28 5.83 6.36 -32.33
N GLY A 29 6.49 5.76 -33.32
CA GLY A 29 7.78 6.21 -33.85
C GLY A 29 9.01 5.50 -33.23
N ASP A 30 8.88 4.80 -32.13
CA ASP A 30 9.97 4.02 -31.54
C ASP A 30 10.26 2.78 -32.37
N ILE A 31 11.50 2.28 -32.31
CA ILE A 31 11.85 0.96 -32.84
C ILE A 31 11.11 -0.11 -32.06
N PHE A 32 10.47 -1.02 -32.78
CA PHE A 32 9.77 -2.13 -32.14
C PHE A 32 10.76 -3.10 -31.49
N ILE A 33 10.61 -3.28 -30.18
CA ILE A 33 11.38 -4.22 -29.38
C ILE A 33 10.37 -5.00 -28.51
N GLU A 34 10.21 -6.29 -28.79
CA GLU A 34 9.20 -7.15 -28.12
C GLU A 34 9.34 -7.17 -26.60
N SER A 35 10.56 -7.16 -26.07
CA SER A 35 10.78 -7.10 -24.62
C SER A 35 10.22 -5.83 -23.95
N ASN A 36 10.17 -4.71 -24.66
CA ASN A 36 9.56 -3.49 -24.15
C ASN A 36 8.04 -3.61 -24.08
N VAL A 37 7.42 -4.27 -25.06
CA VAL A 37 5.97 -4.57 -25.04
C VAL A 37 5.61 -5.45 -23.84
N LEU A 38 6.45 -6.45 -23.53
CA LEU A 38 6.25 -7.32 -22.35
C LEU A 38 6.46 -6.57 -21.02
N LEU A 39 7.38 -5.61 -20.97
CA LEU A 39 7.55 -4.74 -19.81
C LEU A 39 6.33 -3.85 -19.60
N ASP A 40 5.78 -3.29 -20.67
CA ASP A 40 4.57 -2.47 -20.63
C ASP A 40 3.35 -3.28 -20.18
N GLU A 41 3.21 -4.52 -20.63
CA GLU A 41 2.16 -5.43 -20.17
C GLU A 41 2.20 -5.62 -18.64
N ARG A 42 3.39 -5.78 -18.07
CA ARG A 42 3.60 -5.87 -16.61
C ARG A 42 3.25 -4.56 -15.92
N SER A 43 3.72 -3.44 -16.44
CA SER A 43 3.45 -2.10 -15.89
C SER A 43 1.94 -1.79 -15.87
N LEU A 44 1.24 -2.12 -16.95
CA LEU A 44 -0.21 -1.99 -17.03
C LEU A 44 -0.92 -2.88 -16.00
N ARG A 45 -0.48 -4.13 -15.85
CA ARG A 45 -1.02 -5.03 -14.84
C ARG A 45 -0.82 -4.50 -13.43
N ASP A 46 0.37 -3.99 -13.11
CA ASP A 46 0.68 -3.39 -11.81
C ASP A 46 -0.19 -2.16 -11.55
N LEU A 47 -0.46 -1.34 -12.57
CA LEU A 47 -1.40 -0.22 -12.47
C LEU A 47 -2.81 -0.69 -12.10
N TYR A 48 -3.31 -1.73 -12.76
CA TYR A 48 -4.63 -2.30 -12.45
C TYR A 48 -4.70 -2.86 -11.03
N ILE A 49 -3.67 -3.61 -10.59
CA ILE A 49 -3.58 -4.14 -9.22
C ILE A 49 -3.57 -2.99 -8.21
N LYS A 50 -2.80 -1.93 -8.45
CA LYS A 50 -2.75 -0.73 -7.61
C LYS A 50 -4.11 -0.03 -7.50
N LYS A 51 -4.93 -0.12 -8.53
CA LYS A 51 -6.31 0.41 -8.55
C LYS A 51 -7.36 -0.55 -7.96
N GLY A 52 -6.93 -1.69 -7.42
CA GLY A 52 -7.81 -2.69 -6.79
C GLY A 52 -8.35 -3.76 -7.75
N PHE A 53 -7.89 -3.83 -9.00
CA PHE A 53 -8.28 -4.88 -9.94
C PHE A 53 -7.30 -6.05 -9.86
N MET A 54 -7.41 -6.82 -8.77
CA MET A 54 -6.46 -7.88 -8.42
C MET A 54 -6.37 -9.01 -9.46
N ASN A 55 -7.43 -9.23 -10.23
CA ASN A 55 -7.54 -10.29 -11.24
C ASN A 55 -7.44 -9.76 -12.66
N ALA A 56 -6.98 -8.51 -12.85
CA ALA A 56 -6.80 -7.97 -14.18
C ALA A 56 -5.77 -8.77 -14.98
N THR A 57 -6.09 -9.08 -16.22
CA THR A 57 -5.19 -9.71 -17.16
C THR A 57 -4.96 -8.81 -18.35
N ILE A 58 -3.70 -8.68 -18.74
CA ILE A 58 -3.28 -7.93 -19.91
C ILE A 58 -2.52 -8.90 -20.82
N THR A 59 -2.86 -8.89 -22.08
CA THR A 59 -2.13 -9.60 -23.13
C THR A 59 -1.87 -8.65 -24.28
N ASN A 60 -0.90 -8.96 -25.12
CA ASN A 60 -0.56 -8.14 -26.27
C ASN A 60 -0.67 -8.93 -27.57
N SER A 61 -0.81 -8.21 -28.64
CA SER A 61 -0.54 -8.68 -30.00
C SER A 61 0.01 -7.52 -30.84
N PHE A 62 0.65 -7.85 -31.93
CA PHE A 62 1.14 -6.86 -32.89
C PHE A 62 0.82 -7.27 -34.31
N VAL A 63 0.55 -6.28 -35.14
CA VAL A 63 0.21 -6.44 -36.54
C VAL A 63 1.16 -5.60 -37.36
N GLU A 64 1.87 -6.25 -38.32
CA GLU A 64 2.73 -5.55 -39.27
C GLU A 64 1.90 -4.97 -40.41
N SER A 65 2.27 -3.76 -40.85
CA SER A 65 1.72 -3.07 -42.01
C SER A 65 2.82 -2.30 -42.74
N GLU A 66 2.49 -1.71 -43.90
CA GLU A 66 3.44 -0.83 -44.61
C GLU A 66 3.90 0.38 -43.79
N ASP A 67 3.02 0.88 -42.89
CA ASP A 67 3.30 2.03 -42.03
C ASP A 67 4.10 1.67 -40.76
N GLY A 68 4.35 0.38 -40.50
CA GLY A 68 5.04 -0.13 -39.32
C GLY A 68 4.24 -1.13 -38.50
N ILE A 69 4.58 -1.26 -37.23
CA ILE A 69 3.95 -2.23 -36.32
C ILE A 69 2.91 -1.53 -35.45
N LYS A 70 1.69 -2.04 -35.50
CA LYS A 70 0.60 -1.71 -34.59
C LYS A 70 0.64 -2.65 -33.38
N VAL A 71 0.82 -2.11 -32.17
CA VAL A 71 0.78 -2.85 -30.91
C VAL A 71 -0.60 -2.71 -30.29
N ILE A 72 -1.19 -3.84 -29.88
CA ILE A 72 -2.54 -3.89 -29.28
C ILE A 72 -2.42 -4.57 -27.91
N TYR A 73 -2.83 -3.86 -26.86
CA TYR A 73 -3.00 -4.42 -25.52
C TYR A 73 -4.48 -4.79 -25.30
N PHE A 74 -4.74 -6.07 -25.04
CA PHE A 74 -6.05 -6.56 -24.67
C PHE A 74 -6.13 -6.65 -23.15
N ILE A 75 -7.09 -5.95 -22.57
CA ILE A 75 -7.27 -5.78 -21.14
C ILE A 75 -8.58 -6.44 -20.71
N ASN A 76 -8.48 -7.35 -19.75
CA ASN A 76 -9.65 -7.84 -19.02
C ASN A 76 -9.48 -7.37 -17.58
N GLU A 77 -10.25 -6.35 -17.19
CA GLU A 77 -10.12 -5.69 -15.88
C GLU A 77 -10.58 -6.59 -14.74
N GLY A 78 -11.57 -7.46 -14.98
CA GLY A 78 -12.22 -8.22 -13.91
C GLY A 78 -13.01 -7.32 -12.96
N ALA A 79 -13.42 -7.88 -11.82
CA ALA A 79 -14.08 -7.14 -10.75
C ALA A 79 -13.03 -6.41 -9.89
N SER A 80 -13.34 -5.17 -9.48
CA SER A 80 -12.52 -4.45 -8.52
C SER A 80 -12.68 -5.06 -7.12
N THR A 81 -11.63 -4.97 -6.30
CA THR A 81 -11.64 -5.33 -4.88
C THR A 81 -11.44 -4.07 -4.06
N VAL A 82 -12.37 -3.78 -3.16
CA VAL A 82 -12.33 -2.58 -2.31
C VAL A 82 -12.43 -2.94 -0.84
N ILE A 83 -11.90 -2.08 0.02
CA ILE A 83 -12.05 -2.20 1.46
C ILE A 83 -13.41 -1.60 1.84
N SER A 84 -14.34 -2.42 2.31
CA SER A 84 -15.65 -1.96 2.78
C SER A 84 -15.59 -1.49 4.23
N GLU A 85 -14.75 -2.11 5.06
CA GLU A 85 -14.60 -1.78 6.46
C GLU A 85 -13.21 -2.13 6.99
N VAL A 86 -12.69 -1.31 7.92
CA VAL A 86 -11.49 -1.60 8.70
C VAL A 86 -11.88 -1.65 10.17
N ARG A 87 -11.58 -2.77 10.83
CA ARG A 87 -11.86 -3.04 12.25
C ARG A 87 -10.57 -3.22 13.02
N PHE A 88 -10.66 -2.94 14.32
CA PHE A 88 -9.58 -3.21 15.26
C PHE A 88 -10.14 -3.95 16.46
N GLU A 89 -9.39 -4.91 16.96
CA GLU A 89 -9.71 -5.67 18.16
C GLU A 89 -8.51 -5.68 19.10
N GLY A 90 -8.77 -5.56 20.41
CA GLY A 90 -7.74 -5.53 21.44
C GLY A 90 -7.11 -4.15 21.70
N ASN A 91 -7.53 -3.11 20.99
CA ASN A 91 -7.08 -1.73 21.14
C ASN A 91 -7.88 -1.00 22.24
N VAL A 92 -7.61 -1.31 23.51
CA VAL A 92 -8.34 -0.74 24.65
C VAL A 92 -7.95 0.70 24.94
N VAL A 93 -6.66 1.04 24.80
CA VAL A 93 -6.12 2.38 25.14
C VAL A 93 -6.11 3.35 23.94
N VAL A 94 -6.26 2.85 22.74
CA VAL A 94 -6.26 3.68 21.52
C VAL A 94 -7.55 3.44 20.74
N SER A 95 -8.27 4.52 20.39
CA SER A 95 -9.52 4.41 19.64
C SER A 95 -9.31 3.98 18.20
N ASP A 96 -10.30 3.31 17.61
CA ASP A 96 -10.34 2.92 16.18
C ASP A 96 -10.13 4.14 15.29
N LYS A 97 -10.77 5.26 15.60
CA LYS A 97 -10.63 6.52 14.84
C LYS A 97 -9.17 6.96 14.74
N THR A 98 -8.44 6.83 15.85
CA THR A 98 -7.01 7.17 15.89
C THR A 98 -6.21 6.21 15.03
N LEU A 99 -6.44 4.92 15.15
CA LEU A 99 -5.74 3.89 14.37
C LEU A 99 -6.06 4.00 12.87
N LYS A 100 -7.32 4.22 12.50
CA LYS A 100 -7.72 4.52 11.10
C LYS A 100 -6.98 5.73 10.51
N GLY A 101 -6.61 6.69 11.35
CA GLY A 101 -5.78 7.85 10.96
C GLY A 101 -4.31 7.52 10.71
N LYS A 102 -3.79 6.39 11.19
CA LYS A 102 -2.38 5.99 11.08
C LYS A 102 -2.09 5.06 9.90
N ILE A 103 -3.07 4.34 9.41
CA ILE A 103 -2.93 3.38 8.32
C ILE A 103 -3.20 4.02 6.96
N SER A 104 -2.66 3.41 5.92
CA SER A 104 -2.87 3.79 4.51
C SER A 104 -4.13 3.17 3.90
N SER A 105 -4.51 1.98 4.34
CA SER A 105 -5.75 1.31 3.92
C SER A 105 -6.96 2.15 4.30
N LYS A 106 -7.79 2.50 3.32
CA LYS A 106 -8.98 3.34 3.53
C LYS A 106 -10.22 2.63 3.01
N GLU A 107 -11.30 2.77 3.75
CA GLU A 107 -12.62 2.29 3.35
C GLU A 107 -13.10 3.05 2.11
N VAL A 108 -13.79 2.35 1.22
CA VAL A 108 -14.44 2.97 0.06
C VAL A 108 -15.48 3.99 0.52
N GLY A 109 -15.49 5.15 -0.13
CA GLY A 109 -16.39 6.24 0.23
C GLY A 109 -16.55 7.24 -0.90
N PHE A 110 -17.22 8.38 -0.63
CA PHE A 110 -17.57 9.37 -1.64
C PHE A 110 -16.34 9.95 -2.40
N LEU A 111 -15.21 10.13 -1.70
CA LEU A 111 -13.96 10.67 -2.26
C LEU A 111 -12.79 9.68 -2.20
N LYS A 112 -13.05 8.42 -1.87
CA LYS A 112 -12.03 7.39 -1.72
C LYS A 112 -12.44 6.15 -2.50
N ASP A 113 -11.57 5.69 -3.38
CA ASP A 113 -11.79 4.49 -4.17
C ASP A 113 -11.78 3.21 -3.30
N GLY A 114 -11.11 3.27 -2.13
CA GLY A 114 -11.01 2.14 -1.21
C GLY A 114 -10.28 0.94 -1.80
N ALA A 115 -9.44 1.13 -2.81
CA ALA A 115 -8.75 0.04 -3.49
C ALA A 115 -8.00 -0.85 -2.49
N PHE A 116 -8.31 -2.15 -2.51
CA PHE A 116 -7.60 -3.11 -1.67
C PHE A 116 -6.21 -3.38 -2.25
N GLN A 117 -5.19 -3.19 -1.40
CA GLN A 117 -3.80 -3.49 -1.75
C GLN A 117 -3.19 -4.38 -0.67
N LYS A 118 -2.90 -5.63 -1.01
CA LYS A 118 -2.32 -6.59 -0.06
C LYS A 118 -0.98 -6.11 0.51
N THR A 119 -0.18 -5.40 -0.28
CA THR A 119 1.11 -4.84 0.13
C THR A 119 0.98 -3.72 1.17
N ALA A 120 -0.14 -3.01 1.20
CA ALA A 120 -0.39 -1.95 2.17
C ALA A 120 -0.59 -2.50 3.60
N ILE A 121 -1.07 -3.74 3.75
CA ILE A 121 -1.34 -4.34 5.06
C ILE A 121 -0.08 -4.42 5.93
N GLU A 122 1.06 -4.82 5.37
CA GLU A 122 2.31 -4.89 6.13
C GLU A 122 2.81 -3.51 6.58
N ALA A 123 2.68 -2.51 5.73
CA ALA A 123 2.98 -1.12 6.09
C ALA A 123 2.03 -0.60 7.18
N ASP A 124 0.75 -0.94 7.11
CA ASP A 124 -0.25 -0.56 8.09
C ASP A 124 -0.01 -1.22 9.46
N LYS A 125 0.35 -2.50 9.49
CA LYS A 125 0.79 -3.19 10.72
C LYS A 125 1.93 -2.44 11.38
N GLN A 126 2.94 -2.09 10.60
CA GLN A 126 4.10 -1.37 11.13
C GLN A 126 3.73 0.04 11.62
N ALA A 127 2.85 0.74 10.93
CA ALA A 127 2.37 2.05 11.34
C ALA A 127 1.60 2.01 12.68
N ILE A 128 0.78 0.98 12.89
CA ILE A 128 0.08 0.74 14.15
C ILE A 128 1.07 0.48 15.27
N ILE A 129 2.01 -0.46 15.07
CA ILE A 129 3.03 -0.80 16.08
C ILE A 129 3.86 0.43 16.45
N ASN A 130 4.37 1.16 15.45
CA ASN A 130 5.15 2.38 15.67
C ASN A 130 4.37 3.42 16.50
N TYR A 131 3.07 3.57 16.21
CA TYR A 131 2.23 4.48 16.98
C TYR A 131 2.14 4.09 18.47
N TYR A 132 1.98 2.80 18.77
CA TYR A 132 1.98 2.29 20.15
C TYR A 132 3.34 2.48 20.82
N MET A 133 4.43 2.20 20.10
CA MET A 133 5.80 2.38 20.61
C MET A 133 6.07 3.82 21.03
N THR A 134 5.65 4.82 20.23
CA THR A 134 5.79 6.25 20.60
C THR A 134 5.01 6.65 21.84
N ARG A 135 4.16 5.77 22.35
CA ARG A 135 3.38 5.96 23.58
C ARG A 135 3.81 5.06 24.73
N GLY A 136 4.98 4.44 24.60
CA GLY A 136 5.58 3.60 25.64
C GLY A 136 5.07 2.16 25.65
N TYR A 137 4.24 1.74 24.67
CA TYR A 137 3.79 0.35 24.54
C TYR A 137 4.76 -0.42 23.65
N ILE A 138 5.97 -0.66 24.17
CA ILE A 138 7.07 -1.27 23.38
C ILE A 138 6.84 -2.74 23.03
N ASP A 139 5.97 -3.43 23.78
CA ASP A 139 5.58 -4.82 23.53
C ASP A 139 4.33 -4.95 22.66
N ALA A 140 3.82 -3.83 22.14
CA ALA A 140 2.67 -3.83 21.27
C ALA A 140 2.95 -4.63 19.98
N ARG A 141 2.00 -5.48 19.61
CA ARG A 141 2.10 -6.31 18.41
C ARG A 141 0.76 -6.53 17.73
N ILE A 142 0.80 -6.75 16.44
CA ILE A 142 -0.33 -7.28 15.69
C ILE A 142 -0.26 -8.80 15.79
N VAL A 143 -1.29 -9.39 16.40
CA VAL A 143 -1.40 -10.84 16.58
C VAL A 143 -1.80 -11.51 15.29
N ASP A 144 -2.79 -10.92 14.60
CA ASP A 144 -3.28 -11.40 13.31
C ASP A 144 -3.94 -10.27 12.51
N VAL A 145 -4.12 -10.49 11.21
CA VAL A 145 -4.92 -9.61 10.34
C VAL A 145 -5.88 -10.48 9.54
N LEU A 146 -7.14 -10.45 9.94
CA LEU A 146 -8.21 -11.18 9.24
C LEU A 146 -8.66 -10.38 8.01
N GLN A 147 -8.94 -11.09 6.92
CA GLN A 147 -9.41 -10.54 5.66
C GLN A 147 -10.62 -11.34 5.19
N ASP A 148 -11.81 -10.83 5.50
CA ASP A 148 -13.05 -11.44 5.07
C ASP A 148 -13.54 -10.79 3.79
N SER A 149 -13.68 -11.55 2.72
CA SER A 149 -14.07 -11.05 1.41
C SER A 149 -15.38 -11.66 0.93
N TYR A 150 -16.21 -10.85 0.28
CA TYR A 150 -17.44 -11.29 -0.35
C TYR A 150 -17.70 -10.51 -1.64
N PHE A 151 -18.38 -11.15 -2.61
CA PHE A 151 -18.77 -10.49 -3.84
C PHE A 151 -20.11 -9.77 -3.66
N ASN A 152 -20.10 -8.45 -3.87
CA ASN A 152 -21.31 -7.64 -3.88
C ASN A 152 -21.87 -7.56 -5.30
N ALA A 153 -22.93 -8.32 -5.57
CA ALA A 153 -23.51 -8.42 -6.91
C ALA A 153 -24.17 -7.11 -7.39
N GLU A 154 -24.73 -6.29 -6.48
CA GLU A 154 -25.33 -5.01 -6.83
C GLU A 154 -24.29 -3.99 -7.30
N LYS A 155 -23.11 -4.03 -6.72
CA LYS A 155 -21.99 -3.13 -7.04
C LYS A 155 -20.98 -3.75 -8.00
N GLU A 156 -21.20 -5.00 -8.40
CA GLU A 156 -20.32 -5.78 -9.28
C GLU A 156 -18.83 -5.72 -8.86
N ARG A 157 -18.58 -5.85 -7.54
CA ARG A 157 -17.22 -5.77 -6.98
C ARG A 157 -17.06 -6.70 -5.79
N THR A 158 -15.82 -7.06 -5.49
CA THR A 158 -15.47 -7.74 -4.23
C THR A 158 -15.25 -6.71 -3.13
N GLU A 159 -15.87 -6.92 -1.99
CA GLU A 159 -15.69 -6.10 -0.79
C GLU A 159 -14.91 -6.90 0.26
N VAL A 160 -13.92 -6.25 0.90
CA VAL A 160 -13.05 -6.85 1.91
C VAL A 160 -13.23 -6.09 3.23
N ILE A 161 -13.41 -6.84 4.30
CA ILE A 161 -13.35 -6.36 5.68
C ILE A 161 -11.97 -6.75 6.22
N ILE A 162 -11.20 -5.78 6.69
CA ILE A 162 -9.89 -6.01 7.31
C ILE A 162 -10.02 -5.82 8.81
N THR A 163 -9.63 -6.83 9.61
CA THR A 163 -9.63 -6.74 11.07
C THR A 163 -8.20 -6.91 11.59
N PHE A 164 -7.64 -5.88 12.21
CA PHE A 164 -6.36 -5.94 12.89
C PHE A 164 -6.56 -6.37 14.34
N ILE A 165 -6.00 -7.52 14.71
CA ILE A 165 -6.03 -8.04 16.08
C ILE A 165 -4.76 -7.58 16.80
N ILE A 166 -4.93 -6.74 17.82
CA ILE A 166 -3.86 -6.03 18.51
C ILE A 166 -3.70 -6.58 19.92
N GLN A 167 -2.46 -6.73 20.34
CA GLN A 167 -2.10 -6.91 21.73
C GLN A 167 -1.24 -5.71 22.13
N GLU A 168 -1.78 -4.83 22.99
CA GLU A 168 -1.12 -3.55 23.33
C GLU A 168 0.07 -3.73 24.27
N GLY A 169 0.02 -4.71 25.16
CA GLY A 169 1.03 -4.89 26.21
C GLY A 169 0.93 -3.84 27.34
N ALA A 170 1.98 -3.73 28.14
CA ALA A 170 2.07 -2.76 29.22
C ALA A 170 2.69 -1.44 28.71
N GLN A 171 2.29 -0.33 29.32
CA GLN A 171 2.95 0.95 29.08
C GLN A 171 4.21 1.07 29.94
N TYR A 172 5.33 1.37 29.31
CA TYR A 172 6.61 1.60 29.99
C TYR A 172 6.89 3.07 30.19
N THR A 173 7.42 3.41 31.36
CA THR A 173 7.91 4.74 31.71
C THR A 173 9.39 4.69 32.07
N PHE A 174 10.08 5.77 31.77
CA PHE A 174 11.49 5.88 32.11
C PHE A 174 11.66 6.05 33.63
N ASN A 175 12.33 5.12 34.32
CA ASN A 175 12.49 5.14 35.78
C ASN A 175 13.81 5.78 36.25
N GLY A 176 14.69 6.11 35.32
CA GLY A 176 15.99 6.73 35.63
C GLY A 176 17.13 6.07 34.85
N LEU A 177 18.29 6.71 34.94
CA LEU A 177 19.53 6.26 34.34
C LEU A 177 20.62 6.23 35.41
N THR A 178 21.49 5.24 35.34
CA THR A 178 22.73 5.21 36.09
C THR A 178 23.90 5.28 35.12
N ILE A 179 24.74 6.28 35.23
CA ILE A 179 25.95 6.46 34.41
C ILE A 179 27.15 6.05 35.22
N THR A 180 27.97 5.14 34.69
CA THR A 180 29.19 4.65 35.33
C THR A 180 30.38 4.74 34.37
N GLY A 181 31.59 4.91 34.89
CA GLY A 181 32.81 4.98 34.08
C GLY A 181 33.03 6.31 33.35
N ASN A 182 32.32 7.37 33.74
CA ASN A 182 32.46 8.70 33.18
C ASN A 182 33.58 9.46 33.88
N GLU A 183 34.74 9.55 33.24
CA GLU A 183 35.93 10.24 33.78
C GLU A 183 36.05 11.69 33.26
N ILE A 184 35.52 12.02 32.09
CA ILE A 184 35.69 13.29 31.38
C ILE A 184 34.53 14.26 31.67
N PHE A 185 33.31 13.77 31.81
CA PHE A 185 32.13 14.59 32.09
C PHE A 185 31.44 14.11 33.35
N THR A 186 30.92 15.05 34.15
CA THR A 186 30.11 14.69 35.32
C THR A 186 28.80 14.03 34.93
N THR A 187 28.27 13.22 35.83
CA THR A 187 26.97 12.54 35.62
C THR A 187 25.86 13.54 35.30
N GLU A 188 25.80 14.66 36.03
CA GLU A 188 24.81 15.73 35.85
C GLU A 188 24.89 16.35 34.44
N LYS A 189 26.11 16.53 33.93
CA LYS A 189 26.33 17.08 32.59
C LYS A 189 25.87 16.09 31.50
N LEU A 190 26.15 14.81 31.69
CA LEU A 190 25.68 13.76 30.79
C LEU A 190 24.15 13.61 30.82
N GLU A 191 23.55 13.66 32.02
CA GLU A 191 22.10 13.66 32.19
C GLU A 191 21.42 14.87 31.51
N SER A 192 22.08 16.05 31.53
CA SER A 192 21.56 17.27 30.91
C SER A 192 21.44 17.18 29.39
N PHE A 193 22.24 16.33 28.72
CA PHE A 193 22.14 16.07 27.29
C PHE A 193 21.01 15.09 26.93
N MET A 194 20.49 14.38 27.95
CA MET A 194 19.43 13.41 27.74
C MET A 194 18.07 14.06 27.92
N LYS A 195 17.21 13.92 26.92
CA LYS A 195 15.85 14.48 26.95
C LYS A 195 14.86 13.64 27.79
N LEU A 196 15.32 12.51 28.34
CA LEU A 196 14.51 11.60 29.14
C LEU A 196 14.39 12.09 30.59
N LYS A 197 13.16 12.24 31.07
CA LYS A 197 12.85 12.59 32.45
C LYS A 197 12.23 11.39 33.16
N LYS A 198 12.62 11.20 34.44
CA LYS A 198 12.01 10.16 35.28
C LYS A 198 10.49 10.30 35.32
N GLY A 199 9.77 9.21 35.08
CA GLY A 199 8.31 9.19 34.99
C GLY A 199 7.75 9.54 33.60
N ALA A 200 8.59 9.99 32.64
CA ALA A 200 8.15 10.20 31.27
C ALA A 200 7.86 8.85 30.57
N VAL A 201 6.93 8.86 29.63
CA VAL A 201 6.66 7.71 28.79
C VAL A 201 7.90 7.38 27.98
N PHE A 202 8.28 6.11 27.95
CA PHE A 202 9.40 5.63 27.15
C PHE A 202 9.01 5.65 25.66
N ASN A 203 9.76 6.36 24.83
CA ASN A 203 9.53 6.47 23.38
C ASN A 203 10.85 6.61 22.61
#